data_a206e1dc490d8305571a1ea4483aed6f
#
_entry.id   a206e1dc490d8305571a1ea4483aed6f
#
_cell.length_a   1.000
_cell.length_b   1.000
_cell.length_c   1.000
_cell.angle_alpha   90.00
_cell.angle_beta   90.00
_cell.angle_gamma   90.00
#
_symmetry.space_group_name_H-M   'P 1'
#
loop_
_entity.id
_entity.type
_entity.pdbx_description
1 polymer ?
#
loop_
_entity_poly.entity_id
_entity_poly.type
_entity_poly.pdbx_seq_one_letter_code
_entity_poly.pdbx_strand_id
1 'polypeptide(L)'
;MTDRSKQTLNIYKGDRLVTSGKVGQTSVEVALPGGTTATDGEYKGTFKDTDGNESTKADFPAFKVPADTVAVTGVTMSQKTASLKVGDTTKLTATVAPDNATNKSVTYKSSNEKIATVAPDGTVTAVAEGSANITATAVDGGSNDSCAVTVTGAAA
;
A
#
# COMPACT_ATOMS: atom_id res chain seq x y z
N MET A 1 -1.31 40.98 -19.07
CA MET A 1 -1.02 40.06 -17.96
C MET A 1 -1.04 40.88 -16.68
N THR A 2 -1.79 40.47 -15.67
CA THR A 2 -1.82 41.18 -14.39
C THR A 2 -0.53 40.88 -13.64
N ASP A 3 0.20 41.93 -13.24
CA ASP A 3 1.41 41.76 -12.40
C ASP A 3 0.98 41.25 -11.02
N ARG A 4 1.42 40.05 -10.65
CA ARG A 4 1.14 39.39 -9.37
C ARG A 4 2.32 39.36 -8.40
N SER A 5 3.41 40.09 -8.73
CA SER A 5 4.64 40.12 -7.93
C SER A 5 4.45 40.64 -6.50
N LYS A 6 3.35 41.39 -6.26
CA LYS A 6 3.00 41.94 -4.94
C LYS A 6 1.72 41.32 -4.33
N GLN A 7 1.23 40.21 -4.91
CA GLN A 7 0.02 39.55 -4.45
C GLN A 7 0.34 38.24 -3.73
N THR A 8 -0.53 37.85 -2.82
CA THR A 8 -0.51 36.55 -2.13
C THR A 8 -1.64 35.69 -2.64
N LEU A 9 -1.33 34.46 -3.04
CA LEU A 9 -2.32 33.46 -3.41
C LEU A 9 -2.88 32.79 -2.14
N ASN A 10 -4.19 32.92 -1.91
CA ASN A 10 -4.90 32.26 -0.82
C ASN A 10 -5.75 31.12 -1.35
N ILE A 11 -5.80 30.00 -0.63
CA ILE A 11 -6.63 28.85 -0.94
C ILE A 11 -7.65 28.65 0.17
N TYR A 12 -8.91 28.51 -0.22
CA TYR A 12 -10.05 28.32 0.66
C TYR A 12 -10.72 26.97 0.39
N LYS A 13 -11.31 26.37 1.44
CA LYS A 13 -12.31 25.31 1.35
C LYS A 13 -13.63 25.89 1.87
N GLY A 14 -14.61 26.08 0.97
CA GLY A 14 -15.75 26.93 1.28
C GLY A 14 -15.31 28.36 1.62
N ASP A 15 -15.63 28.84 2.82
CA ASP A 15 -15.21 30.16 3.30
C ASP A 15 -14.00 30.11 4.26
N ARG A 16 -13.51 28.92 4.55
CA ARG A 16 -12.35 28.73 5.45
C ARG A 16 -11.05 28.82 4.67
N LEU A 17 -10.14 29.70 5.09
CA LEU A 17 -8.77 29.75 4.58
C LEU A 17 -8.03 28.46 4.96
N VAL A 18 -7.49 27.76 3.96
CA VAL A 18 -6.68 26.53 4.13
C VAL A 18 -5.21 26.89 4.21
N THR A 19 -4.74 27.70 3.28
CA THR A 19 -3.34 28.10 3.21
C THR A 19 -3.15 29.38 2.42
N SER A 20 -2.03 30.04 2.61
CA SER A 20 -1.59 31.22 1.87
C SER A 20 -0.18 31.00 1.35
N GLY A 21 0.07 31.38 0.11
CA GLY A 21 1.44 31.44 -0.46
C GLY A 21 2.23 32.65 0.04
N LYS A 22 3.48 32.73 -0.38
CA LYS A 22 4.28 33.94 -0.19
C LYS A 22 3.94 34.97 -1.27
N VAL A 23 4.18 36.24 -0.97
CA VAL A 23 3.99 37.34 -1.94
C VAL A 23 4.77 37.06 -3.23
N GLY A 24 4.11 37.24 -4.35
CA GLY A 24 4.69 37.00 -5.68
C GLY A 24 4.63 35.57 -6.19
N GLN A 25 4.21 34.61 -5.35
CA GLN A 25 3.99 33.24 -5.82
C GLN A 25 2.65 33.08 -6.54
N THR A 26 2.65 32.34 -7.63
CA THR A 26 1.45 31.97 -8.40
C THR A 26 0.97 30.55 -8.11
N SER A 27 1.67 29.84 -7.24
CA SER A 27 1.32 28.51 -6.75
C SER A 27 1.55 28.39 -5.26
N VAL A 28 0.79 27.55 -4.59
CA VAL A 28 0.91 27.23 -3.19
C VAL A 28 0.60 25.75 -3.00
N GLU A 29 1.39 25.10 -2.15
CA GLU A 29 1.18 23.71 -1.81
C GLU A 29 0.09 23.57 -0.74
N VAL A 30 -0.86 22.68 -0.96
CA VAL A 30 -1.91 22.32 -0.01
C VAL A 30 -1.68 20.86 0.37
N ALA A 31 -1.27 20.62 1.61
CA ALA A 31 -1.14 19.28 2.15
C ALA A 31 -2.54 18.71 2.43
N LEU A 32 -2.93 17.69 1.69
CA LEU A 32 -4.18 16.97 1.88
C LEU A 32 -3.89 15.49 2.16
N PRO A 33 -4.66 14.84 3.04
CA PRO A 33 -4.53 13.41 3.27
C PRO A 33 -4.71 12.60 1.98
N GLY A 34 -3.96 11.51 1.83
CA GLY A 34 -4.16 10.56 0.73
C GLY A 34 -5.60 10.06 0.68
N GLY A 35 -6.11 9.86 -0.53
CA GLY A 35 -7.50 9.46 -0.77
C GLY A 35 -8.52 10.59 -0.72
N THR A 36 -8.12 11.83 -0.39
CA THR A 36 -9.03 12.99 -0.40
C THR A 36 -9.60 13.18 -1.80
N THR A 37 -10.92 13.35 -1.89
CA THR A 37 -11.65 13.71 -3.12
C THR A 37 -12.25 15.09 -2.93
N ALA A 38 -12.08 15.96 -3.89
CA ALA A 38 -12.71 17.28 -3.94
C ALA A 38 -13.63 17.39 -5.15
N THR A 39 -14.78 18.02 -4.96
CA THR A 39 -15.75 18.35 -6.02
C THR A 39 -15.42 19.70 -6.64
N ASP A 40 -16.01 20.00 -7.81
CA ASP A 40 -15.87 21.30 -8.44
C ASP A 40 -16.26 22.43 -7.48
N GLY A 41 -15.41 23.44 -7.38
CA GLY A 41 -15.64 24.62 -6.55
C GLY A 41 -15.55 24.39 -5.04
N GLU A 42 -15.25 23.18 -4.58
CA GLU A 42 -15.03 22.90 -3.14
C GLU A 42 -13.81 23.66 -2.61
N TYR A 43 -12.77 23.76 -3.43
CA TYR A 43 -11.61 24.62 -3.18
C TYR A 43 -11.64 25.81 -4.12
N LYS A 44 -11.24 26.95 -3.60
CA LYS A 44 -11.25 28.24 -4.32
C LYS A 44 -9.94 28.98 -4.08
N GLY A 45 -9.50 29.72 -5.09
CA GLY A 45 -8.32 30.56 -5.00
C GLY A 45 -8.67 32.05 -5.11
N THR A 46 -7.98 32.89 -4.35
CA THR A 46 -7.98 34.34 -4.49
C THR A 46 -6.56 34.87 -4.53
N PHE A 47 -6.41 36.09 -5.07
CA PHE A 47 -5.18 36.85 -4.92
C PHE A 47 -5.46 38.07 -4.05
N LYS A 48 -4.66 38.22 -2.99
CA LYS A 48 -4.73 39.34 -2.05
C LYS A 48 -3.57 40.31 -2.31
N ASP A 49 -3.85 41.57 -2.47
CA ASP A 49 -2.85 42.62 -2.63
C ASP A 49 -2.27 43.10 -1.29
N THR A 50 -1.30 44.01 -1.34
CA THR A 50 -0.66 44.59 -0.16
C THR A 50 -1.60 45.51 0.66
N ASP A 51 -2.67 46.01 0.05
CA ASP A 51 -3.67 46.87 0.69
C ASP A 51 -4.78 46.06 1.38
N GLY A 52 -4.72 44.72 1.22
CA GLY A 52 -5.65 43.79 1.86
C GLY A 52 -6.88 43.43 1.01
N ASN A 53 -7.00 43.95 -0.23
CA ASN A 53 -8.10 43.60 -1.11
C ASN A 53 -7.89 42.21 -1.73
N GLU A 54 -8.95 41.42 -1.76
CA GLU A 54 -8.93 40.11 -2.41
C GLU A 54 -9.72 40.14 -3.74
N SER A 55 -9.21 39.39 -4.72
CA SER A 55 -9.92 39.12 -5.95
C SER A 55 -11.19 38.28 -5.67
N THR A 56 -12.07 38.17 -6.65
CA THR A 56 -13.14 37.16 -6.62
C THR A 56 -12.54 35.75 -6.48
N LYS A 57 -13.25 34.88 -5.77
CA LYS A 57 -12.88 33.47 -5.62
C LYS A 57 -12.98 32.75 -6.97
N ALA A 58 -11.91 32.13 -7.42
CA ALA A 58 -11.90 31.26 -8.60
C ALA A 58 -12.00 29.80 -8.14
N ASP A 59 -12.89 29.04 -8.75
CA ASP A 59 -13.11 27.64 -8.43
C ASP A 59 -11.96 26.76 -8.99
N PHE A 60 -11.54 25.78 -8.21
CA PHE A 60 -10.71 24.70 -8.71
C PHE A 60 -11.59 23.55 -9.22
N PRO A 61 -11.18 22.87 -10.30
CA PRO A 61 -11.89 21.69 -10.79
C PRO A 61 -11.83 20.57 -9.76
N ALA A 62 -12.73 19.58 -9.88
CA ALA A 62 -12.68 18.37 -9.08
C ALA A 62 -11.33 17.68 -9.22
N PHE A 63 -10.82 17.18 -8.12
CA PHE A 63 -9.57 16.41 -8.09
C PHE A 63 -9.62 15.29 -7.05
N LYS A 64 -8.72 14.33 -7.21
CA LYS A 64 -8.52 13.25 -6.25
C LYS A 64 -7.04 13.16 -5.90
N VAL A 65 -6.74 13.21 -4.60
CA VAL A 65 -5.40 12.91 -4.09
C VAL A 65 -5.24 11.38 -4.08
N PRO A 66 -4.19 10.82 -4.68
CA PRO A 66 -3.92 9.39 -4.56
C PRO A 66 -3.90 8.97 -3.08
N ALA A 67 -4.40 7.76 -2.80
CA ALA A 67 -4.30 7.22 -1.45
C ALA A 67 -2.83 6.97 -1.09
N ASP A 68 -2.48 7.24 0.16
CA ASP A 68 -1.16 6.86 0.66
C ASP A 68 -1.02 5.34 0.63
N THR A 69 0.08 4.85 0.07
CA THR A 69 0.41 3.44 0.02
C THR A 69 1.49 3.12 1.03
N VAL A 70 1.25 2.10 1.84
CA VAL A 70 2.24 1.55 2.76
C VAL A 70 2.76 0.25 2.15
N ALA A 71 4.02 0.26 1.75
CA ALA A 71 4.66 -0.89 1.12
C ALA A 71 4.93 -2.02 2.13
N VAL A 72 4.99 -3.25 1.62
CA VAL A 72 5.43 -4.42 2.39
C VAL A 72 6.94 -4.33 2.61
N THR A 73 7.37 -4.50 3.87
CA THR A 73 8.78 -4.53 4.27
C THR A 73 9.25 -5.93 4.64
N GLY A 74 8.34 -6.87 4.88
CA GLY A 74 8.70 -8.23 5.23
C GLY A 74 7.53 -9.22 5.18
N VAL A 75 7.89 -10.50 5.08
CA VAL A 75 7.00 -11.65 5.21
C VAL A 75 7.59 -12.60 6.24
N THR A 76 6.76 -13.19 7.07
CA THR A 76 7.17 -14.20 8.05
C THR A 76 6.23 -15.40 7.99
N MET A 77 6.78 -16.59 7.84
CA MET A 77 6.03 -17.85 7.89
C MET A 77 5.74 -18.25 9.34
N SER A 78 4.56 -18.83 9.55
CA SER A 78 4.13 -19.35 10.87
C SER A 78 5.06 -20.44 11.42
N GLN A 79 5.75 -21.16 10.53
CA GLN A 79 6.69 -22.22 10.87
C GLN A 79 7.88 -22.16 9.92
N LYS A 80 9.06 -22.50 10.42
CA LYS A 80 10.29 -22.60 9.61
C LYS A 80 10.55 -24.03 9.13
N THR A 81 9.98 -25.00 9.83
CA THR A 81 10.08 -26.43 9.50
C THR A 81 8.75 -27.12 9.75
N ALA A 82 8.44 -28.12 8.96
CA ALA A 82 7.30 -29.02 9.15
C ALA A 82 7.69 -30.46 8.80
N SER A 83 7.19 -31.42 9.56
CA SER A 83 7.38 -32.85 9.29
C SER A 83 6.02 -33.49 9.07
N LEU A 84 5.85 -34.15 7.94
CA LEU A 84 4.59 -34.76 7.50
C LEU A 84 4.85 -36.19 7.07
N LYS A 85 3.84 -37.04 7.12
CA LYS A 85 3.83 -38.35 6.45
C LYS A 85 3.19 -38.21 5.08
N VAL A 86 3.52 -39.09 4.16
CA VAL A 86 2.84 -39.12 2.84
C VAL A 86 1.32 -39.21 3.03
N GLY A 87 0.60 -38.30 2.38
CA GLY A 87 -0.85 -38.13 2.47
C GLY A 87 -1.31 -37.11 3.52
N ASP A 88 -0.46 -36.68 4.45
CA ASP A 88 -0.80 -35.67 5.44
C ASP A 88 -0.92 -34.27 4.81
N THR A 89 -1.69 -33.41 5.48
CA THR A 89 -1.81 -32.00 5.14
C THR A 89 -1.48 -31.12 6.35
N THR A 90 -0.94 -29.94 6.09
CA THR A 90 -0.74 -28.91 7.10
C THR A 90 -1.03 -27.54 6.52
N LYS A 91 -1.40 -26.58 7.36
CA LYS A 91 -1.62 -25.20 6.93
C LYS A 91 -0.45 -24.33 7.37
N LEU A 92 0.22 -23.72 6.41
CA LEU A 92 1.20 -22.68 6.63
C LEU A 92 0.55 -21.32 6.41
N THR A 93 0.78 -20.38 7.31
CA THR A 93 0.33 -18.99 7.18
C THR A 93 1.53 -18.06 7.07
N ALA A 94 1.40 -17.05 6.24
CA ALA A 94 2.38 -15.99 6.13
C ALA A 94 1.81 -14.68 6.69
N THR A 95 2.58 -14.02 7.52
CA THR A 95 2.25 -12.69 8.06
C THR A 95 3.08 -11.66 7.33
N VAL A 96 2.43 -10.59 6.89
CA VAL A 96 3.04 -9.49 6.15
C VAL A 96 3.27 -8.32 7.10
N ALA A 97 4.44 -7.71 7.04
CA ALA A 97 4.78 -6.51 7.79
C ALA A 97 4.97 -5.31 6.83
N PRO A 98 4.58 -4.08 7.29
CA PRO A 98 3.89 -3.77 8.53
C PRO A 98 2.40 -4.16 8.48
N ASP A 99 1.75 -4.21 9.65
CA ASP A 99 0.32 -4.59 9.74
C ASP A 99 -0.62 -3.66 8.98
N ASN A 100 -0.23 -2.43 8.74
CA ASN A 100 -0.96 -1.45 7.95
C ASN A 100 -0.55 -1.42 6.47
N ALA A 101 0.22 -2.41 5.98
CA ALA A 101 0.56 -2.52 4.56
C ALA A 101 -0.71 -2.50 3.68
N THR A 102 -0.67 -1.74 2.60
CA THR A 102 -1.83 -1.52 1.72
C THR A 102 -2.23 -2.79 0.97
N ASN A 103 -1.25 -3.59 0.54
CA ASN A 103 -1.48 -4.87 -0.11
C ASN A 103 -0.77 -5.98 0.66
N LYS A 104 -1.53 -6.79 1.38
CA LYS A 104 -1.03 -7.94 2.17
C LYS A 104 -1.13 -9.27 1.44
N SER A 105 -1.41 -9.27 0.16
CA SER A 105 -1.53 -10.51 -0.63
C SER A 105 -0.21 -11.24 -0.69
N VAL A 106 -0.26 -12.55 -0.49
CA VAL A 106 0.89 -13.44 -0.60
C VAL A 106 0.61 -14.56 -1.60
N THR A 107 1.64 -15.05 -2.23
CA THR A 107 1.61 -16.24 -3.09
C THR A 107 2.50 -17.31 -2.48
N TYR A 108 2.09 -18.58 -2.59
CA TYR A 108 2.87 -19.72 -2.13
C TYR A 108 3.42 -20.52 -3.30
N LYS A 109 4.63 -21.05 -3.14
CA LYS A 109 5.27 -21.92 -4.13
C LYS A 109 6.07 -23.03 -3.44
N SER A 110 5.97 -24.25 -3.97
CA SER A 110 6.82 -25.37 -3.58
C SER A 110 8.07 -25.42 -4.45
N SER A 111 9.21 -25.76 -3.86
CA SER A 111 10.44 -26.04 -4.60
C SER A 111 10.40 -27.40 -5.32
N ASN A 112 9.55 -28.33 -4.86
CA ASN A 112 9.35 -29.64 -5.47
C ASN A 112 7.94 -30.17 -5.21
N GLU A 113 7.06 -29.99 -6.19
CA GLU A 113 5.66 -30.42 -6.11
C GLU A 113 5.47 -31.94 -6.13
N LYS A 114 6.49 -32.69 -6.51
CA LYS A 114 6.47 -34.17 -6.43
C LYS A 114 6.61 -34.67 -4.99
N ILE A 115 7.15 -33.84 -4.10
CA ILE A 115 7.34 -34.17 -2.66
C ILE A 115 6.24 -33.52 -1.83
N ALA A 116 5.99 -32.21 -2.04
CA ALA A 116 4.94 -31.49 -1.35
C ALA A 116 4.36 -30.42 -2.26
N THR A 117 3.03 -30.36 -2.36
CA THR A 117 2.31 -29.30 -3.06
C THR A 117 1.81 -28.25 -2.08
N VAL A 118 1.53 -27.05 -2.56
CA VAL A 118 0.91 -25.98 -1.76
C VAL A 118 -0.21 -25.31 -2.53
N ALA A 119 -1.35 -25.15 -1.89
CA ALA A 119 -2.49 -24.43 -2.42
C ALA A 119 -2.35 -22.91 -2.18
N PRO A 120 -3.09 -22.06 -2.92
CA PRO A 120 -3.05 -20.61 -2.75
C PRO A 120 -3.40 -20.11 -1.34
N ASP A 121 -4.14 -20.90 -0.57
CA ASP A 121 -4.52 -20.61 0.82
C ASP A 121 -3.44 -21.01 1.85
N GLY A 122 -2.30 -21.56 1.39
CA GLY A 122 -1.19 -22.05 2.22
C GLY A 122 -1.36 -23.48 2.73
N THR A 123 -2.35 -24.22 2.26
CA THR A 123 -2.49 -25.67 2.60
C THR A 123 -1.43 -26.47 1.84
N VAL A 124 -0.56 -27.13 2.58
CA VAL A 124 0.49 -28.02 2.07
C VAL A 124 0.00 -29.45 2.13
N THR A 125 0.21 -30.20 1.06
CA THR A 125 -0.07 -31.64 0.98
C THR A 125 1.22 -32.42 0.71
N ALA A 126 1.52 -33.40 1.55
CA ALA A 126 2.65 -34.29 1.40
C ALA A 126 2.34 -35.38 0.34
N VAL A 127 3.15 -35.43 -0.73
CA VAL A 127 2.91 -36.30 -1.90
C VAL A 127 3.80 -37.54 -1.88
N ALA A 128 5.11 -37.35 -1.61
CA ALA A 128 6.09 -38.43 -1.60
C ALA A 128 7.20 -38.13 -0.59
N GLU A 129 7.94 -39.14 -0.18
CA GLU A 129 9.10 -39.00 0.71
C GLU A 129 10.16 -38.04 0.13
N GLY A 130 10.74 -37.23 0.99
CA GLY A 130 11.81 -36.30 0.65
C GLY A 130 11.66 -34.95 1.36
N SER A 131 12.30 -33.92 0.83
CA SER A 131 12.24 -32.56 1.38
C SER A 131 11.91 -31.56 0.29
N ALA A 132 11.06 -30.58 0.63
CA ALA A 132 10.71 -29.47 -0.22
C ALA A 132 10.62 -28.18 0.61
N ASN A 133 10.96 -27.05 0.02
CA ASN A 133 10.76 -25.73 0.64
C ASN A 133 9.48 -25.12 0.10
N ILE A 134 8.60 -24.69 1.01
CA ILE A 134 7.42 -23.89 0.69
C ILE A 134 7.76 -22.44 0.96
N THR A 135 7.75 -21.61 -0.08
CA THR A 135 8.06 -20.18 0.00
C THR A 135 6.78 -19.37 -0.14
N ALA A 136 6.56 -18.45 0.79
CA ALA A 136 5.54 -17.41 0.69
C ALA A 136 6.19 -16.11 0.23
N THR A 137 5.66 -15.48 -0.81
CA THR A 137 6.17 -14.22 -1.36
C THR A 137 5.06 -13.18 -1.37
N ALA A 138 5.32 -11.99 -0.82
CA ALA A 138 4.41 -10.86 -0.92
C ALA A 138 4.29 -10.38 -2.35
N VAL A 139 3.07 -10.08 -2.78
CA VAL A 139 2.79 -9.53 -4.12
C VAL A 139 3.37 -8.11 -4.25
N ASP A 140 3.32 -7.36 -3.15
CA ASP A 140 3.93 -6.03 -3.06
C ASP A 140 5.34 -6.16 -2.47
N GLY A 141 6.34 -5.57 -3.14
CA GLY A 141 7.73 -5.51 -2.67
C GLY A 141 8.54 -6.80 -2.77
N GLY A 142 7.92 -7.95 -3.11
CA GLY A 142 8.64 -9.22 -3.35
C GLY A 142 9.32 -9.84 -2.13
N SER A 143 9.08 -9.33 -0.92
CA SER A 143 9.57 -9.93 0.34
C SER A 143 9.06 -11.34 0.47
N ASN A 144 9.90 -12.26 0.95
CA ASN A 144 9.54 -13.66 1.05
C ASN A 144 10.12 -14.33 2.30
N ASP A 145 9.54 -15.47 2.66
CA ASP A 145 10.02 -16.36 3.71
C ASP A 145 9.64 -17.79 3.37
N SER A 146 10.32 -18.78 3.95
CA SER A 146 10.16 -20.19 3.60
C SER A 146 10.06 -21.09 4.81
N CYS A 147 9.37 -22.23 4.60
CA CYS A 147 9.28 -23.36 5.52
C CYS A 147 9.87 -24.59 4.84
N ALA A 148 10.84 -25.25 5.49
CA ALA A 148 11.36 -26.54 5.05
C ALA A 148 10.39 -27.66 5.47
N VAL A 149 9.84 -28.37 4.48
CA VAL A 149 8.92 -29.49 4.70
C VAL A 149 9.67 -30.79 4.44
N THR A 150 9.71 -31.65 5.46
CA THR A 150 10.23 -33.02 5.34
C THR A 150 9.06 -33.99 5.33
N VAL A 151 8.98 -34.81 4.31
CA VAL A 151 7.98 -35.87 4.17
C VAL A 151 8.60 -37.21 4.41
N THR A 152 8.08 -37.97 5.34
CA THR A 152 8.49 -39.36 5.65
C THR A 152 7.45 -40.34 5.12
N GLY A 153 7.79 -41.62 5.03
CA GLY A 153 6.90 -42.67 4.56
C GLY A 153 5.57 -42.69 5.25
N ALA A 154 4.55 -43.24 4.57
CA ALA A 154 3.25 -43.47 5.17
C ALA A 154 3.42 -44.38 6.43
N ALA A 155 2.56 -44.18 7.42
CA ALA A 155 2.50 -45.13 8.53
C ALA A 155 2.09 -46.52 7.97
N ALA A 156 2.87 -47.53 8.30
CA ALA A 156 2.55 -48.92 7.98
C ALA A 156 1.28 -49.35 8.72
#